data_aac183bfdaa77cca571b079c7eee34af
#
_entry.id   aac183bfdaa77cca571b079c7eee34af
#
_cell.length_a   1.000
_cell.length_b   1.000
_cell.length_c   1.000
_cell.angle_alpha   90.00
_cell.angle_beta   90.00
_cell.angle_gamma   90.00
#
_symmetry.space_group_name_H-M   'P 1'
#
loop_
_entity.id
_entity.type
_entity.pdbx_description
1 polymer ?
#
loop_
_entity_poly.entity_id
_entity_poly.type
_entity_poly.pdbx_seq_one_letter_code
_entity_poly.pdbx_strand_id
1 'polypeptide(L)'
;MPDGNFPTCPYPNPENPDAWKLALELAKEKDADIVLATDPDADRLGVYCKDTKTGEYVTFTGNMSAMLIGEYILSQKSANGTLPENPAFVESIVSTDMGKAIAAAYGVKHIEVLTGFKYIGEQMLKFEKPAATIMYSVWRRATDVCRAHMQGTRMLLQQFVCCVRWLPSTSHRARLSGMA
;
A
#
# COMPACT_ATOMS: atom_id res chain seq x y z
N MET A 1 -28.28 -5.20 -4.53
CA MET A 1 -28.43 -4.51 -3.23
C MET A 1 -27.37 -5.03 -2.29
N PRO A 2 -26.74 -4.21 -1.44
CA PRO A 2 -25.85 -4.72 -0.39
C PRO A 2 -26.61 -5.72 0.52
N ASP A 3 -25.98 -6.84 0.81
CA ASP A 3 -26.53 -7.89 1.68
C ASP A 3 -25.51 -8.20 2.78
N GLY A 4 -25.89 -8.00 4.05
CA GLY A 4 -25.04 -8.24 5.20
C GLY A 4 -24.69 -9.72 5.44
N ASN A 5 -25.35 -10.64 4.77
CA ASN A 5 -25.02 -12.07 4.81
C ASN A 5 -23.92 -12.48 3.83
N PHE A 6 -23.49 -11.58 2.97
CA PHE A 6 -22.43 -11.82 1.97
C PHE A 6 -22.57 -13.13 1.18
N PRO A 7 -23.74 -13.41 0.52
CA PRO A 7 -24.02 -14.71 -0.08
C PRO A 7 -23.04 -15.12 -1.18
N THR A 8 -22.38 -14.14 -1.85
CA THR A 8 -21.38 -14.38 -2.89
C THR A 8 -19.94 -14.35 -2.39
N CYS A 9 -19.72 -13.93 -1.13
CA CYS A 9 -18.41 -13.82 -0.51
C CYS A 9 -18.51 -14.10 1.00
N PRO A 10 -18.66 -15.38 1.42
CA PRO A 10 -18.89 -15.73 2.82
C PRO A 10 -17.81 -15.25 3.80
N TYR A 11 -16.62 -15.01 3.30
CA TYR A 11 -15.51 -14.45 4.07
C TYR A 11 -14.90 -13.25 3.32
N PRO A 12 -15.45 -12.04 3.52
CA PRO A 12 -15.07 -10.84 2.77
C PRO A 12 -13.74 -10.25 3.27
N ASN A 13 -12.65 -10.97 3.07
CA ASN A 13 -11.29 -10.55 3.38
C ASN A 13 -10.44 -10.63 2.10
N PRO A 14 -9.78 -9.54 1.70
CA PRO A 14 -8.96 -9.51 0.50
C PRO A 14 -7.73 -10.43 0.54
N GLU A 15 -7.37 -10.97 1.69
CA GLU A 15 -6.34 -12.03 1.80
C GLU A 15 -6.86 -13.42 1.40
N ASN A 16 -8.20 -13.60 1.36
CA ASN A 16 -8.79 -14.85 0.95
C ASN A 16 -8.96 -14.92 -0.58
N PRO A 17 -8.33 -15.87 -1.28
CA PRO A 17 -8.47 -16.02 -2.73
C PRO A 17 -9.93 -16.22 -3.18
N ASP A 18 -10.78 -16.85 -2.36
CA ASP A 18 -12.19 -17.07 -2.70
C ASP A 18 -12.98 -15.78 -2.81
N ALA A 19 -12.58 -14.72 -2.11
CA ALA A 19 -13.22 -13.41 -2.19
C ALA A 19 -13.05 -12.74 -3.57
N TRP A 20 -12.09 -13.21 -4.37
CA TRP A 20 -11.74 -12.60 -5.66
C TRP A 20 -12.37 -13.26 -6.87
N LYS A 21 -13.05 -14.39 -6.73
CA LYS A 21 -13.57 -15.17 -7.86
C LYS A 21 -14.33 -14.31 -8.87
N LEU A 22 -15.37 -13.62 -8.43
CA LEU A 22 -16.20 -12.76 -9.30
C LEU A 22 -15.41 -11.56 -9.86
N ALA A 23 -14.54 -10.97 -9.05
CA ALA A 23 -13.73 -9.83 -9.47
C ALA A 23 -12.71 -10.24 -10.55
N LEU A 24 -12.09 -11.41 -10.43
CA LEU A 24 -11.14 -11.93 -11.40
C LEU A 24 -11.83 -12.40 -12.70
N GLU A 25 -13.04 -12.95 -12.63
CA GLU A 25 -13.86 -13.26 -13.81
C GLU A 25 -14.17 -11.99 -14.60
N LEU A 26 -14.64 -10.95 -13.91
CA LEU A 26 -14.91 -9.65 -14.52
C LEU A 26 -13.61 -9.00 -15.07
N ALA A 27 -12.50 -9.13 -14.36
CA ALA A 27 -11.22 -8.60 -14.80
C ALA A 27 -10.74 -9.25 -16.11
N LYS A 28 -10.93 -10.55 -16.25
CA LYS A 28 -10.64 -11.29 -17.49
C LYS A 28 -11.54 -10.85 -18.63
N GLU A 29 -12.84 -10.66 -18.36
CA GLU A 29 -13.81 -10.17 -19.37
C GLU A 29 -13.45 -8.76 -19.88
N LYS A 30 -13.02 -7.89 -18.98
CA LYS A 30 -12.67 -6.49 -19.28
C LYS A 30 -11.22 -6.27 -19.68
N ASP A 31 -10.40 -7.31 -19.65
CA ASP A 31 -8.96 -7.24 -19.88
C ASP A 31 -8.26 -6.20 -18.97
N ALA A 32 -8.61 -6.21 -17.69
CA ALA A 32 -8.12 -5.24 -16.74
C ALA A 32 -6.66 -5.52 -16.33
N ASP A 33 -5.81 -4.51 -16.27
CA ASP A 33 -4.41 -4.64 -15.83
C ASP A 33 -4.27 -4.85 -14.33
N ILE A 34 -5.22 -4.31 -13.55
CA ILE A 34 -5.20 -4.37 -12.08
C ILE A 34 -6.61 -4.60 -11.54
N VAL A 35 -6.69 -5.34 -10.45
CA VAL A 35 -7.91 -5.55 -9.67
C VAL A 35 -7.63 -5.15 -8.22
N LEU A 36 -8.48 -4.28 -7.68
CA LEU A 36 -8.36 -3.77 -6.32
C LEU A 36 -9.63 -4.11 -5.55
N ALA A 37 -9.49 -4.61 -4.34
CA ALA A 37 -10.61 -4.87 -3.46
C ALA A 37 -10.29 -4.50 -2.01
N THR A 38 -11.32 -4.09 -1.28
CA THR A 38 -11.24 -3.83 0.16
C THR A 38 -12.11 -4.81 0.92
N ASP A 39 -11.88 -4.93 2.20
CA ASP A 39 -12.84 -5.54 3.13
C ASP A 39 -14.01 -4.58 3.42
N PRO A 40 -15.06 -5.02 4.16
CA PRO A 40 -16.28 -4.23 4.34
C PRO A 40 -16.13 -2.88 5.04
N ASP A 41 -15.20 -2.76 5.99
CA ASP A 41 -14.89 -1.51 6.70
C ASP A 41 -13.75 -0.73 6.04
N ALA A 42 -13.20 -1.30 4.96
CA ALA A 42 -12.25 -0.68 4.08
C ALA A 42 -10.94 -0.26 4.78
N ASP A 43 -10.49 -1.03 5.78
CA ASP A 43 -9.18 -0.84 6.41
C ASP A 43 -8.08 -1.69 5.74
N ARG A 44 -8.45 -2.67 4.91
CA ARG A 44 -7.55 -3.55 4.15
C ARG A 44 -7.68 -3.35 2.66
N LEU A 45 -6.58 -3.48 1.96
CA LEU A 45 -6.50 -3.41 0.50
C LEU A 45 -5.82 -4.67 -0.04
N GLY A 46 -6.50 -5.39 -0.90
CA GLY A 46 -5.92 -6.44 -1.72
C GLY A 46 -5.68 -5.98 -3.14
N VAL A 47 -4.68 -6.53 -3.77
CA VAL A 47 -4.24 -6.16 -5.11
C VAL A 47 -3.94 -7.40 -5.93
N TYR A 48 -4.51 -7.49 -7.13
CA TYR A 48 -4.12 -8.42 -8.18
C TYR A 48 -3.67 -7.63 -9.41
N CYS A 49 -2.61 -8.05 -10.05
CA CYS A 49 -2.13 -7.47 -11.31
C CYS A 49 -2.03 -8.55 -12.37
N LYS A 50 -2.33 -8.18 -13.61
CA LYS A 50 -2.11 -9.05 -14.76
C LYS A 50 -0.62 -9.13 -15.06
N ASP A 51 -0.06 -10.33 -15.05
CA ASP A 51 1.31 -10.56 -15.48
C ASP A 51 1.39 -10.40 -17.01
N THR A 52 2.21 -9.48 -17.45
CA THR A 52 2.37 -9.17 -18.87
C THR A 52 3.04 -10.31 -19.68
N LYS A 53 3.69 -11.27 -19.01
CA LYS A 53 4.35 -12.40 -19.65
C LYS A 53 3.43 -13.60 -19.80
N THR A 54 2.67 -13.92 -18.76
CA THR A 54 1.79 -15.10 -18.72
C THR A 54 0.34 -14.77 -19.02
N GLY A 55 -0.08 -13.51 -18.85
CA GLY A 55 -1.47 -13.08 -18.94
C GLY A 55 -2.31 -13.46 -17.72
N GLU A 56 -1.73 -14.10 -16.71
CA GLU A 56 -2.42 -14.52 -15.50
C GLU A 56 -2.46 -13.40 -14.46
N TYR A 57 -3.46 -13.45 -13.58
CA TYR A 57 -3.56 -12.52 -12.47
C TYR A 57 -2.80 -13.03 -11.25
N VAL A 58 -1.83 -12.24 -10.79
CA VAL A 58 -0.97 -12.54 -9.64
C VAL A 58 -1.33 -11.61 -8.48
N THR A 59 -1.46 -12.17 -7.28
CA THR A 59 -1.73 -11.39 -6.07
C THR A 59 -0.46 -10.82 -5.46
N PHE A 60 -0.56 -9.60 -4.92
CA PHE A 60 0.45 -9.06 -4.03
C PHE A 60 0.06 -9.29 -2.57
N THR A 61 1.02 -9.72 -1.77
CA THR A 61 0.84 -9.72 -0.31
C THR A 61 0.74 -8.28 0.19
N GLY A 62 0.14 -8.08 1.36
CA GLY A 62 0.09 -6.75 1.95
C GLY A 62 1.46 -6.10 2.13
N ASN A 63 2.49 -6.87 2.53
CA ASN A 63 3.86 -6.37 2.63
C ASN A 63 4.39 -5.91 1.27
N MET A 64 4.17 -6.66 0.19
CA MET A 64 4.56 -6.25 -1.16
C MET A 64 3.89 -4.96 -1.58
N SER A 65 2.57 -4.87 -1.43
CA SER A 65 1.78 -3.67 -1.76
C SER A 65 2.26 -2.47 -0.93
N ALA A 66 2.53 -2.69 0.36
CA ALA A 66 3.04 -1.71 1.28
C ALA A 66 4.36 -1.10 0.80
N MET A 67 5.32 -1.94 0.49
CA MET A 67 6.66 -1.50 0.06
C MET A 67 6.62 -0.79 -1.28
N LEU A 68 5.83 -1.28 -2.23
CA LEU A 68 5.66 -0.64 -3.53
C LEU A 68 5.06 0.76 -3.42
N ILE A 69 4.02 0.93 -2.59
CA ILE A 69 3.41 2.24 -2.35
C ILE A 69 4.38 3.16 -1.59
N GLY A 70 5.07 2.64 -0.58
CA GLY A 70 6.07 3.38 0.19
C GLY A 70 7.21 3.90 -0.68
N GLU A 71 7.79 3.04 -1.51
CA GLU A 71 8.82 3.40 -2.48
C GLU A 71 8.32 4.45 -3.48
N TYR A 72 7.14 4.23 -4.05
CA TYR A 72 6.55 5.19 -4.99
C TYR A 72 6.37 6.58 -4.37
N ILE A 73 5.84 6.67 -3.15
CA ILE A 73 5.65 7.95 -2.46
C ILE A 73 6.99 8.65 -2.22
N LEU A 74 7.99 7.92 -1.74
CA LEU A 74 9.30 8.48 -1.44
C LEU A 74 10.05 8.89 -2.71
N SER A 75 10.02 8.07 -3.76
CA SER A 75 10.64 8.38 -5.05
C SER A 75 10.04 9.63 -5.69
N GLN A 76 8.70 9.76 -5.69
CA GLN A 76 8.02 10.94 -6.25
C GLN A 76 8.32 12.20 -5.45
N LYS A 77 8.34 12.11 -4.12
CA LYS A 77 8.67 13.27 -3.28
C LYS A 77 10.13 13.68 -3.39
N SER A 78 11.03 12.73 -3.47
CA SER A 78 12.45 12.98 -3.71
C SER A 78 12.67 13.64 -5.07
N ALA A 79 12.07 13.09 -6.13
CA ALA A 79 12.20 13.63 -7.49
C ALA A 79 11.63 15.05 -7.63
N ASN A 80 10.55 15.36 -6.90
CA ASN A 80 9.91 16.68 -6.91
C ASN A 80 10.50 17.68 -5.91
N GLY A 81 11.54 17.31 -5.14
CA GLY A 81 12.11 18.15 -4.10
C GLY A 81 11.13 18.50 -2.95
N THR A 82 10.10 17.67 -2.75
CA THR A 82 9.05 17.87 -1.73
C THR A 82 9.21 16.97 -0.51
N LEU A 83 10.35 16.29 -0.40
CA LEU A 83 10.71 15.55 0.80
C LEU A 83 11.08 16.58 1.90
N PRO A 84 10.49 16.51 3.11
CA PRO A 84 10.84 17.47 4.17
C PRO A 84 12.23 17.21 4.73
N GLU A 85 12.71 18.15 5.54
CA GLU A 85 14.04 18.06 6.17
C GLU A 85 14.21 16.85 7.09
N ASN A 86 13.13 16.46 7.80
CA ASN A 86 13.16 15.33 8.75
C ASN A 86 12.06 14.30 8.43
N PRO A 87 12.17 13.55 7.32
CA PRO A 87 11.16 12.57 6.95
C PRO A 87 11.28 11.31 7.80
N ALA A 88 10.14 10.68 8.13
CA ALA A 88 10.12 9.39 8.81
C ALA A 88 9.21 8.38 8.10
N PHE A 89 9.65 7.14 8.11
CA PHE A 89 8.92 5.97 7.67
C PHE A 89 8.65 5.09 8.89
N VAL A 90 7.38 4.88 9.23
CA VAL A 90 7.00 4.14 10.44
C VAL A 90 6.29 2.85 10.03
N GLU A 91 6.74 1.74 10.57
CA GLU A 91 6.10 0.44 10.36
C GLU A 91 6.09 -0.40 11.63
N SER A 92 5.25 -1.45 11.64
CA SER A 92 5.23 -2.40 12.75
C SER A 92 6.30 -3.47 12.56
N ILE A 93 6.82 -4.01 13.68
CA ILE A 93 7.85 -5.08 13.69
C ILE A 93 7.46 -6.36 12.95
N VAL A 94 6.16 -6.54 12.62
CA VAL A 94 5.65 -7.68 11.85
C VAL A 94 5.58 -7.40 10.35
N SER A 95 6.06 -6.24 9.91
CA SER A 95 6.16 -5.88 8.49
C SER A 95 7.38 -6.55 7.84
N THR A 96 8.07 -5.89 6.97
CA THR A 96 9.22 -6.45 6.25
C THR A 96 10.45 -5.56 6.37
N ASP A 97 11.64 -6.13 6.51
CA ASP A 97 12.91 -5.40 6.53
C ASP A 97 13.17 -4.53 5.29
N MET A 98 12.41 -4.74 4.22
CA MET A 98 12.51 -3.96 3.00
C MET A 98 12.16 -2.48 3.22
N GLY A 99 11.28 -2.17 4.19
CA GLY A 99 10.95 -0.79 4.57
C GLY A 99 12.16 -0.02 5.07
N LYS A 100 13.03 -0.68 5.83
CA LYS A 100 14.30 -0.11 6.28
C LYS A 100 15.26 0.20 5.12
N ALA A 101 15.35 -0.71 4.14
CA ALA A 101 16.19 -0.51 2.97
C ALA A 101 15.68 0.65 2.10
N ILE A 102 14.36 0.73 1.88
CA ILE A 102 13.72 1.82 1.14
C ILE A 102 13.95 3.16 1.86
N ALA A 103 13.70 3.22 3.17
CA ALA A 103 13.92 4.43 3.96
C ALA A 103 15.37 4.91 3.86
N ALA A 104 16.35 4.00 3.98
CA ALA A 104 17.77 4.31 3.85
C ALA A 104 18.13 4.87 2.46
N ALA A 105 17.55 4.33 1.39
CA ALA A 105 17.81 4.77 0.02
C ALA A 105 17.38 6.24 -0.22
N TYR A 106 16.39 6.74 0.50
CA TYR A 106 15.89 8.12 0.39
C TYR A 106 16.32 9.03 1.55
N GLY A 107 17.21 8.56 2.44
CA GLY A 107 17.65 9.33 3.61
C GLY A 107 16.53 9.58 4.63
N VAL A 108 15.54 8.71 4.69
CA VAL A 108 14.37 8.79 5.56
C VAL A 108 14.63 8.02 6.85
N LYS A 109 14.25 8.61 8.00
CA LYS A 109 14.37 7.93 9.29
C LYS A 109 13.40 6.75 9.37
N HIS A 110 13.90 5.54 9.53
CA HIS A 110 13.09 4.35 9.76
C HIS A 110 12.76 4.18 11.26
N ILE A 111 11.50 3.90 11.57
CA ILE A 111 11.02 3.69 12.95
C ILE A 111 10.14 2.45 12.99
N GLU A 112 10.59 1.45 13.72
CA GLU A 112 9.81 0.25 14.02
C GLU A 112 9.05 0.42 15.33
N VAL A 113 7.78 0.00 15.33
CA VAL A 113 6.92 0.04 16.49
C VAL A 113 6.28 -1.34 16.74
N LEU A 114 5.79 -1.57 17.94
CA LEU A 114 5.05 -2.78 18.27
C LEU A 114 3.75 -2.86 17.46
N THR A 115 3.24 -4.08 17.31
CA THR A 115 1.98 -4.34 16.62
C THR A 115 0.80 -3.66 17.33
N GLY A 116 0.14 -2.78 16.62
CA GLY A 116 -1.04 -2.05 17.08
C GLY A 116 -1.01 -0.59 16.66
N PHE A 117 -2.13 -0.11 16.13
CA PHE A 117 -2.24 1.26 15.60
C PHE A 117 -1.96 2.34 16.65
N LYS A 118 -2.20 2.04 17.94
CA LYS A 118 -1.89 2.96 19.05
C LYS A 118 -0.42 3.38 19.09
N TYR A 119 0.50 2.46 18.78
CA TYR A 119 1.94 2.77 18.80
C TYR A 119 2.35 3.64 17.61
N ILE A 120 1.68 3.46 16.49
CA ILE A 120 1.83 4.30 15.32
C ILE A 120 1.27 5.70 15.62
N GLY A 121 0.05 5.78 16.18
CA GLY A 121 -0.58 7.04 16.60
C GLY A 121 0.26 7.80 17.63
N GLU A 122 0.95 7.09 18.52
CA GLU A 122 1.89 7.71 19.46
C GLU A 122 3.08 8.38 18.74
N GLN A 123 3.62 7.77 17.69
CA GLN A 123 4.66 8.39 16.88
C GLN A 123 4.11 9.61 16.12
N MET A 124 2.90 9.51 15.55
CA MET A 124 2.24 10.65 14.89
C MET A 124 2.12 11.83 15.84
N LEU A 125 1.65 11.61 17.07
CA LEU A 125 1.53 12.66 18.10
C LEU A 125 2.88 13.28 18.46
N LYS A 126 3.96 12.50 18.49
CA LYS A 126 5.32 13.01 18.69
C LYS A 126 5.77 13.92 17.55
N PHE A 127 5.30 13.66 16.32
CA PHE A 127 5.64 14.45 15.13
C PHE A 127 4.80 15.74 14.98
N GLU A 128 3.69 15.87 15.68
CA GLU A 128 2.87 17.08 15.68
C GLU A 128 3.48 18.24 16.51
N LYS A 129 4.52 17.96 17.30
CA LYS A 129 5.19 18.97 18.10
C LYS A 129 6.10 19.86 17.22
N PRO A 130 6.25 21.17 17.53
CA PRO A 130 7.17 22.06 16.82
C PRO A 130 8.59 21.47 16.75
N ALA A 131 9.21 21.49 15.59
CA ALA A 131 10.48 20.83 15.26
C ALA A 131 10.41 19.30 15.11
N ALA A 132 9.25 18.73 15.00
CA ALA A 132 9.09 17.29 14.84
C ALA A 132 9.18 16.84 13.37
N THR A 133 9.57 15.60 13.22
CA THR A 133 9.65 14.85 11.97
C THR A 133 8.28 14.72 11.31
N ILE A 134 8.19 14.91 10.00
CA ILE A 134 6.95 14.67 9.25
C ILE A 134 6.92 13.20 8.81
N MET A 135 5.85 12.51 9.14
CA MET A 135 5.66 11.11 8.81
C MET A 135 5.04 10.95 7.41
N TYR A 136 5.59 10.05 6.61
CA TYR A 136 5.11 9.82 5.24
C TYR A 136 4.42 8.49 5.02
N SER A 137 4.71 7.48 5.79
CA SER A 137 4.09 6.18 5.58
C SER A 137 3.97 5.42 6.90
N VAL A 138 2.83 4.80 7.10
CA VAL A 138 2.51 4.01 8.28
C VAL A 138 1.89 2.71 7.85
N TRP A 139 2.44 1.62 8.35
CA TRP A 139 1.99 0.27 8.04
C TRP A 139 1.70 -0.48 9.33
N ARG A 140 0.49 -0.99 9.51
CA ARG A 140 0.07 -1.68 10.72
C ARG A 140 0.18 -3.18 10.62
N ARG A 141 -0.27 -3.75 9.54
CA ARG A 141 -0.16 -5.16 9.15
C ARG A 141 0.07 -5.23 7.66
N ALA A 142 0.35 -6.43 7.18
CA ALA A 142 0.59 -6.69 5.77
C ALA A 142 -0.46 -6.10 4.80
N THR A 143 -1.65 -5.73 5.27
CA THR A 143 -2.74 -5.19 4.47
C THR A 143 -3.22 -3.79 4.88
N ASP A 144 -2.85 -3.30 6.07
CA ASP A 144 -3.33 -2.01 6.59
C ASP A 144 -2.34 -0.89 6.28
N VAL A 145 -2.74 0.10 5.53
CA VAL A 145 -1.90 1.24 5.12
C VAL A 145 -2.46 2.56 5.62
N CYS A 146 -1.62 3.37 6.22
CA CYS A 146 -1.98 4.71 6.67
C CYS A 146 -0.95 5.76 6.25
N ARG A 147 -1.41 6.89 5.73
CA ARG A 147 -0.57 8.07 5.46
C ARG A 147 -0.87 9.13 6.52
N ALA A 148 0.15 9.61 7.20
CA ALA A 148 0.02 10.73 8.13
C ALA A 148 -0.59 11.96 7.46
N HIS A 149 -1.50 12.60 8.11
CA HIS A 149 -2.28 13.78 7.73
C HIS A 149 -3.65 13.53 7.12
N MET A 150 -4.19 12.31 7.14
CA MET A 150 -5.54 12.08 6.62
C MET A 150 -6.42 11.28 7.58
N GLN A 151 -7.58 11.83 7.88
CA GLN A 151 -8.60 11.18 8.70
C GLN A 151 -9.45 10.18 7.90
N GLY A 152 -9.58 8.97 8.40
CA GLY A 152 -10.62 8.01 8.03
C GLY A 152 -10.63 7.53 6.57
N THR A 153 -11.82 7.35 6.02
CA THR A 153 -12.15 6.76 4.69
C THR A 153 -11.43 7.35 3.48
N ARG A 154 -10.87 8.57 3.60
CA ARG A 154 -10.06 9.17 2.52
C ARG A 154 -8.73 8.45 2.26
N MET A 155 -8.28 7.61 3.19
CA MET A 155 -7.01 6.88 3.07
C MET A 155 -7.02 5.84 1.97
N LEU A 156 -8.07 5.05 1.85
CA LEU A 156 -8.20 4.01 0.82
C LEU A 156 -8.27 4.58 -0.58
N LEU A 157 -9.05 5.64 -0.78
CA LEU A 157 -9.08 6.32 -2.08
C LEU A 157 -7.69 6.79 -2.52
N GLN A 158 -6.83 7.24 -1.61
CA GLN A 158 -5.46 7.61 -1.95
C GLN A 158 -4.58 6.39 -2.23
N GLN A 159 -4.78 5.27 -1.54
CA GLN A 159 -4.09 4.02 -1.83
C GLN A 159 -4.46 3.52 -3.24
N PHE A 160 -5.74 3.53 -3.59
CA PHE A 160 -6.20 3.23 -4.94
C PHE A 160 -5.53 4.13 -5.98
N VAL A 161 -5.51 5.44 -5.73
CA VAL A 161 -4.87 6.42 -6.64
C VAL A 161 -3.35 6.17 -6.72
N CYS A 162 -2.69 5.84 -5.62
CA CYS A 162 -1.26 5.49 -5.63
C CYS A 162 -1.01 4.21 -6.43
N CYS A 163 -1.80 3.15 -6.22
CA CYS A 163 -1.68 1.91 -6.99
C CYS A 163 -1.92 2.15 -8.47
N VAL A 164 -2.96 2.88 -8.84
CA VAL A 164 -3.28 3.18 -10.24
C VAL A 164 -2.21 4.06 -10.89
N ARG A 165 -1.67 5.06 -10.18
CA ARG A 165 -0.59 5.92 -10.69
C ARG A 165 0.76 5.22 -10.78
N TRP A 166 0.98 4.22 -9.93
CA TRP A 166 2.23 3.46 -9.93
C TRP A 166 2.35 2.54 -11.15
N LEU A 167 1.26 1.94 -11.61
CA LEU A 167 1.26 1.00 -12.74
C LEU A 167 1.89 1.57 -14.03
N PRO A 168 1.52 2.76 -14.52
CA PRO A 168 2.16 3.31 -15.73
C PRO A 168 3.64 3.61 -15.53
N SER A 169 4.05 4.01 -14.31
CA SER A 169 5.45 4.33 -14.02
C SER A 169 6.33 3.10 -13.93
N THR A 170 5.79 1.96 -13.45
CA THR A 170 6.51 0.69 -13.35
C THR A 170 6.58 -0.07 -14.66
N SER A 171 5.56 0.02 -15.52
CA SER A 171 5.65 -0.53 -16.87
C SER A 171 6.80 0.11 -17.66
N HIS A 172 7.12 1.36 -17.38
CA HIS A 172 8.28 2.05 -17.95
C HIS A 172 9.59 1.64 -17.28
N ARG A 173 9.61 1.41 -15.94
CA ARG A 173 10.81 0.98 -15.21
C ARG A 173 11.10 -0.51 -15.35
N ALA A 174 10.09 -1.37 -15.40
CA ALA A 174 10.28 -2.81 -15.65
C ALA A 174 10.86 -3.11 -17.03
N ARG A 175 10.66 -2.23 -18.01
CA ARG A 175 11.37 -2.30 -19.29
C ARG A 175 12.86 -1.98 -19.16
N LEU A 176 13.27 -1.23 -18.13
CA LEU A 176 14.66 -0.86 -17.89
C LEU A 176 15.40 -1.87 -16.99
N SER A 177 14.71 -2.54 -16.07
CA SER A 177 15.33 -3.55 -15.19
C SER A 177 15.38 -4.97 -15.78
N GLY A 178 14.66 -5.23 -16.85
CA GLY A 178 14.77 -6.49 -17.63
C GLY A 178 15.93 -6.51 -18.62
N MET A 179 16.79 -5.48 -18.61
CA MET A 179 17.97 -5.33 -19.48
C MET A 179 19.28 -5.35 -18.69
N ALA A 180 19.28 -5.84 -17.45
CA ALA A 180 20.50 -6.04 -16.64
C ALA A 180 20.65 -7.51 -16.26
#